data_98a7a2ebc98ef1454cbc44c4bf264974
#
_entry.id   98a7a2ebc98ef1454cbc44c4bf264974
#
_cell.length_a   1.000
_cell.length_b   1.000
_cell.length_c   1.000
_cell.angle_alpha   90.00
_cell.angle_beta   90.00
_cell.angle_gamma   90.00
#
_symmetry.space_group_name_H-M   'P 1'
#
loop_
_entity.id
_entity.type
_entity.pdbx_description
1 polymer ?
#
loop_
_entity_poly.entity_id
_entity_poly.type
_entity_poly.pdbx_seq_one_letter_code
_entity_poly.pdbx_strand_id
1 'polypeptide(L)'
;MQKALEAYLKEVFGTSVKLLEFQRLGAGVHGAGFLLKIDTEDGIKSYVLKDLAPEGLGHDYPSDRAAVFLLAQETYGRLPKHVKAIDVISMKDDGTMKSIGGGVDYFLLMEMAEGENYFIDLSEFSNKDILDERDRNKIEAMTSYLAEIHSVKKDSKTLYWRKLRDTVGHGECLMGVFDSYPDGTLPYNEMAEIVKKSVDWIAKLKPKFKRLSQIHGDFHPGNIWFSLTPNSELRTKIDFILLDRSRGPWGDPADDVTALTINYIFFSIKHLGTVRGPYLEGLRLFFERYVTLTGDDELLSLVAPFYAFRGAVVANPIFYPELTPDHRKLIFRFVNNVLDDERFRPESVNDYLR
;
A
#
# COMPACT_ATOMS: atom_id res chain seq x y z
N MET A 1 0.43 28.51 -16.69
CA MET A 1 1.66 28.33 -15.88
C MET A 1 2.28 29.67 -15.48
N GLN A 2 2.68 30.56 -16.37
CA GLN A 2 3.39 31.80 -16.04
C GLN A 2 2.63 32.73 -15.07
N LYS A 3 1.32 33.01 -15.31
CA LYS A 3 0.50 33.82 -14.38
C LYS A 3 0.39 33.25 -12.98
N ALA A 4 0.28 31.92 -12.86
CA ALA A 4 0.21 31.26 -11.56
C ALA A 4 1.56 31.33 -10.83
N LEU A 5 2.66 31.21 -11.58
CA LEU A 5 4.01 31.38 -11.05
C LEU A 5 4.25 32.80 -10.56
N GLU A 6 3.82 33.83 -11.30
CA GLU A 6 3.90 35.24 -10.86
C GLU A 6 3.09 35.50 -9.59
N ALA A 7 1.90 34.89 -9.46
CA ALA A 7 1.09 34.99 -8.25
C ALA A 7 1.78 34.35 -7.04
N TYR A 8 2.32 33.13 -7.23
CA TYR A 8 3.12 32.45 -6.21
C TYR A 8 4.35 33.28 -5.80
N LEU A 9 5.12 33.81 -6.76
CA LEU A 9 6.30 34.62 -6.47
C LEU A 9 5.97 35.85 -5.63
N LYS A 10 4.82 36.50 -5.89
CA LYS A 10 4.34 37.63 -5.09
C LYS A 10 3.95 37.24 -3.66
N GLU A 11 3.41 36.04 -3.49
CA GLU A 11 3.05 35.52 -2.18
C GLU A 11 4.29 35.23 -1.33
N VAL A 12 5.34 34.66 -1.93
CA VAL A 12 6.54 34.20 -1.22
C VAL A 12 7.62 35.29 -1.08
N PHE A 13 7.82 36.11 -2.10
CA PHE A 13 8.90 37.13 -2.10
C PHE A 13 8.40 38.57 -1.96
N GLY A 14 7.10 38.78 -1.79
CA GLY A 14 6.49 40.11 -1.63
C GLY A 14 5.83 40.63 -2.91
N THR A 15 4.86 41.53 -2.73
CA THR A 15 3.99 42.05 -3.80
C THR A 15 4.71 42.86 -4.88
N SER A 16 5.90 43.39 -4.56
CA SER A 16 6.75 44.17 -5.48
C SER A 16 7.50 43.32 -6.49
N VAL A 17 7.59 42.01 -6.28
CA VAL A 17 8.31 41.08 -7.13
C VAL A 17 7.79 41.05 -8.55
N LYS A 18 8.73 41.08 -9.53
CA LYS A 18 8.43 40.93 -10.95
C LYS A 18 9.19 39.77 -11.55
N LEU A 19 8.52 38.91 -12.31
CA LEU A 19 9.16 37.89 -13.14
C LEU A 19 9.75 38.54 -14.38
N LEU A 20 11.08 38.54 -14.52
CA LEU A 20 11.78 39.13 -15.66
C LEU A 20 12.03 38.10 -16.77
N GLU A 21 12.30 36.86 -16.41
CA GLU A 21 12.62 35.79 -17.35
C GLU A 21 12.12 34.43 -16.82
N PHE A 22 11.53 33.66 -17.73
CA PHE A 22 11.12 32.28 -17.52
C PHE A 22 11.47 31.44 -18.72
N GLN A 23 12.60 30.73 -18.67
CA GLN A 23 13.16 30.00 -19.82
C GLN A 23 13.50 28.57 -19.45
N ARG A 24 13.16 27.62 -20.33
CA ARG A 24 13.59 26.22 -20.19
C ARG A 24 15.09 26.11 -20.43
N LEU A 25 15.82 25.57 -19.44
CA LEU A 25 17.27 25.35 -19.51
C LEU A 25 17.63 24.05 -20.23
N GLY A 26 16.82 23.03 -20.04
CA GLY A 26 17.05 21.71 -20.62
C GLY A 26 16.14 20.67 -20.00
N ALA A 27 16.22 19.42 -20.51
CA ALA A 27 15.59 18.27 -19.93
C ALA A 27 16.63 17.18 -19.72
N GLY A 28 16.66 16.64 -18.50
CA GLY A 28 17.38 15.42 -18.18
C GLY A 28 16.48 14.20 -18.33
N VAL A 29 17.01 13.02 -18.02
CA VAL A 29 16.27 11.74 -18.03
C VAL A 29 15.08 11.78 -17.05
N HIS A 30 15.16 12.57 -15.98
CA HIS A 30 14.21 12.56 -14.87
C HIS A 30 13.29 13.79 -14.79
N GLY A 31 13.42 14.75 -15.73
CA GLY A 31 12.61 15.97 -15.72
C GLY A 31 13.29 17.15 -16.40
N ALA A 32 12.72 18.34 -16.26
CA ALA A 32 13.22 19.58 -16.86
C ALA A 32 13.60 20.61 -15.79
N GLY A 33 14.52 21.51 -16.17
CA GLY A 33 14.87 22.70 -15.42
C GLY A 33 14.44 23.96 -16.16
N PHE A 34 14.01 24.98 -15.41
CA PHE A 34 13.63 26.29 -15.94
C PHE A 34 14.35 27.39 -15.16
N LEU A 35 14.98 28.31 -15.88
CA LEU A 35 15.51 29.53 -15.31
C LEU A 35 14.37 30.48 -14.93
N LEU A 36 14.42 30.96 -13.71
CA LEU A 36 13.61 32.05 -13.20
C LEU A 36 14.51 33.22 -12.86
N LYS A 37 14.31 34.39 -13.50
CA LYS A 37 14.95 35.62 -13.11
C LYS A 37 13.89 36.56 -12.56
N ILE A 38 14.04 37.00 -11.34
CA ILE A 38 13.07 37.85 -10.65
C ILE A 38 13.73 39.14 -10.17
N ASP A 39 12.99 40.24 -10.21
CA ASP A 39 13.34 41.51 -9.60
C ASP A 39 12.69 41.60 -8.22
N THR A 40 13.48 41.75 -7.18
CA THR A 40 13.04 41.85 -5.80
C THR A 40 13.55 43.18 -5.20
N GLU A 41 13.09 43.54 -4.00
CA GLU A 41 13.58 44.73 -3.29
C GLU A 41 15.10 44.72 -3.05
N ASP A 42 15.69 43.53 -2.96
CA ASP A 42 17.13 43.31 -2.80
C ASP A 42 17.87 43.22 -4.16
N GLY A 43 17.19 43.46 -5.29
CA GLY A 43 17.75 43.41 -6.64
C GLY A 43 17.38 42.13 -7.39
N ILE A 44 18.00 41.93 -8.55
CA ILE A 44 17.73 40.82 -9.47
C ILE A 44 18.35 39.55 -8.90
N LYS A 45 17.50 38.49 -8.76
CA LYS A 45 17.90 37.14 -8.33
C LYS A 45 17.53 36.12 -9.40
N SER A 46 18.37 35.08 -9.53
CA SER A 46 18.14 33.97 -10.46
C SER A 46 17.94 32.66 -9.70
N TYR A 47 16.92 31.92 -10.08
CA TYR A 47 16.59 30.61 -9.49
C TYR A 47 16.40 29.56 -10.59
N VAL A 48 16.39 28.30 -10.21
CA VAL A 48 16.01 27.19 -11.09
C VAL A 48 14.76 26.52 -10.53
N LEU A 49 13.68 26.51 -11.31
CA LEU A 49 12.53 25.67 -11.05
C LEU A 49 12.77 24.32 -11.71
N LYS A 50 12.64 23.23 -10.94
CA LYS A 50 12.87 21.86 -11.40
C LYS A 50 11.57 21.06 -11.31
N ASP A 51 11.25 20.30 -12.37
CA ASP A 51 10.21 19.29 -12.32
C ASP A 51 10.80 17.86 -12.33
N LEU A 52 9.95 16.86 -12.11
CA LEU A 52 10.24 15.45 -12.28
C LEU A 52 9.25 14.84 -13.24
N ALA A 53 9.74 14.00 -14.15
CA ALA A 53 8.91 13.26 -15.09
C ALA A 53 7.96 12.29 -14.33
N PRO A 54 6.67 12.23 -14.74
CA PRO A 54 5.66 11.46 -14.00
C PRO A 54 5.71 9.94 -14.22
N GLU A 55 6.69 9.43 -14.93
CA GLU A 55 6.76 8.00 -15.27
C GLU A 55 8.12 7.39 -14.93
N GLY A 56 8.07 6.22 -14.30
CA GLY A 56 9.24 5.42 -13.96
C GLY A 56 10.02 5.90 -12.74
N LEU A 57 11.00 5.12 -12.34
CA LEU A 57 11.91 5.41 -11.24
C LEU A 57 11.26 5.73 -9.88
N GLY A 58 9.97 5.39 -9.74
CA GLY A 58 9.23 5.66 -8.52
C GLY A 58 8.63 7.06 -8.43
N HIS A 59 8.56 7.81 -9.53
CA HIS A 59 7.99 9.16 -9.59
C HIS A 59 6.57 9.18 -10.18
N ASP A 60 5.87 8.06 -10.17
CA ASP A 60 4.61 7.87 -10.89
C ASP A 60 3.48 8.75 -10.33
N TYR A 61 3.40 8.89 -9.01
CA TYR A 61 2.38 9.71 -8.36
C TYR A 61 2.89 11.12 -8.02
N PRO A 62 1.99 12.13 -7.97
CA PRO A 62 2.36 13.47 -7.49
C PRO A 62 3.01 13.46 -6.11
N SER A 63 2.54 12.59 -5.20
CA SER A 63 3.09 12.40 -3.85
C SER A 63 4.53 11.92 -3.86
N ASP A 64 4.92 11.04 -4.78
CA ASP A 64 6.31 10.58 -4.89
C ASP A 64 7.25 11.75 -5.21
N ARG A 65 6.83 12.59 -6.19
CA ARG A 65 7.62 13.75 -6.61
C ARG A 65 7.70 14.81 -5.51
N ALA A 66 6.59 15.00 -4.77
CA ALA A 66 6.58 15.89 -3.61
C ALA A 66 7.55 15.41 -2.53
N ALA A 67 7.54 14.11 -2.19
CA ALA A 67 8.44 13.54 -1.19
C ALA A 67 9.93 13.75 -1.54
N VAL A 68 10.31 13.56 -2.82
CA VAL A 68 11.69 13.82 -3.29
C VAL A 68 12.07 15.28 -3.13
N PHE A 69 11.17 16.21 -3.45
CA PHE A 69 11.45 17.63 -3.33
C PHE A 69 11.46 18.13 -1.88
N LEU A 70 10.58 17.62 -1.04
CA LEU A 70 10.58 17.93 0.40
C LEU A 70 11.89 17.49 1.05
N LEU A 71 12.35 16.26 0.77
CA LEU A 71 13.65 15.78 1.24
C LEU A 71 14.81 16.65 0.73
N ALA A 72 14.75 17.10 -0.52
CA ALA A 72 15.74 18.00 -1.09
C ALA A 72 15.77 19.35 -0.35
N GLN A 73 14.62 19.93 -0.03
CA GLN A 73 14.52 21.18 0.73
C GLN A 73 15.12 21.03 2.14
N GLU A 74 14.84 19.93 2.82
CA GLU A 74 15.38 19.67 4.16
C GLU A 74 16.90 19.51 4.18
N THR A 75 17.47 18.96 3.12
CA THR A 75 18.86 18.45 3.16
C THR A 75 19.86 19.27 2.39
N TYR A 76 19.49 19.93 1.28
CA TYR A 76 20.43 20.64 0.40
C TYR A 76 21.21 21.73 1.15
N GLY A 77 20.53 22.50 2.00
CA GLY A 77 21.16 23.57 2.78
C GLY A 77 22.08 23.09 3.90
N ARG A 78 22.06 21.79 4.24
CA ARG A 78 22.92 21.19 5.29
C ARG A 78 24.28 20.70 4.76
N LEU A 79 24.40 20.58 3.43
CA LEU A 79 25.61 20.09 2.80
C LEU A 79 26.51 21.28 2.39
N PRO A 80 27.80 21.30 2.78
CA PRO A 80 28.75 22.36 2.37
C PRO A 80 28.84 22.44 0.83
N LYS A 81 28.88 23.67 0.30
CA LYS A 81 29.00 23.95 -1.15
C LYS A 81 27.82 23.49 -2.01
N HIS A 82 26.73 23.08 -1.42
CA HIS A 82 25.52 22.71 -2.15
C HIS A 82 24.62 23.95 -2.38
N VAL A 83 23.92 23.98 -3.50
CA VAL A 83 22.85 24.97 -3.73
C VAL A 83 21.73 24.74 -2.70
N LYS A 84 21.09 25.83 -2.28
CA LYS A 84 19.93 25.73 -1.38
C LYS A 84 18.68 25.44 -2.16
N ALA A 85 17.84 24.53 -1.71
CA ALA A 85 16.46 24.42 -2.15
C ALA A 85 15.62 25.45 -1.35
N ILE A 86 15.00 26.38 -2.05
CA ILE A 86 14.33 27.53 -1.42
C ILE A 86 12.94 27.14 -0.96
N ASP A 87 12.17 26.47 -1.84
CA ASP A 87 10.80 26.07 -1.56
C ASP A 87 10.40 24.85 -2.39
N VAL A 88 9.30 24.19 -1.98
CA VAL A 88 8.60 23.15 -2.72
C VAL A 88 7.23 23.66 -3.10
N ILE A 89 6.87 23.57 -4.37
CA ILE A 89 5.67 24.19 -4.93
C ILE A 89 4.71 23.10 -5.38
N SER A 90 3.47 23.12 -4.86
CA SER A 90 2.37 22.33 -5.41
C SER A 90 1.63 23.12 -6.49
N MET A 91 1.23 22.43 -7.56
CA MET A 91 0.32 22.97 -8.59
C MET A 91 -0.99 22.18 -8.55
N LYS A 92 -2.11 22.89 -8.39
CA LYS A 92 -3.46 22.32 -8.40
C LYS A 92 -3.99 22.16 -9.82
N ASP A 93 -5.10 21.43 -9.97
CA ASP A 93 -5.75 21.19 -11.26
C ASP A 93 -6.23 22.48 -11.95
N ASP A 94 -6.59 23.50 -11.17
CA ASP A 94 -6.93 24.85 -11.68
C ASP A 94 -5.69 25.67 -12.10
N GLY A 95 -4.50 25.11 -11.96
CA GLY A 95 -3.22 25.73 -12.26
C GLY A 95 -2.68 26.65 -11.16
N THR A 96 -3.38 26.82 -10.02
CA THR A 96 -2.86 27.61 -8.89
C THR A 96 -1.62 26.96 -8.30
N MET A 97 -0.63 27.78 -7.92
CA MET A 97 0.60 27.33 -7.26
C MET A 97 0.62 27.76 -5.80
N LYS A 98 1.04 26.86 -4.90
CA LYS A 98 1.16 27.10 -3.47
C LYS A 98 2.43 26.48 -2.92
N SER A 99 3.07 27.18 -1.95
CA SER A 99 4.13 26.60 -1.14
C SER A 99 3.61 25.44 -0.30
N ILE A 100 4.39 24.36 -0.25
CA ILE A 100 4.20 23.23 0.67
C ILE A 100 5.51 22.89 1.42
N GLY A 101 6.56 23.67 1.19
CA GLY A 101 7.86 23.47 1.82
C GLY A 101 7.94 24.03 3.24
N GLY A 102 9.03 23.70 3.94
CA GLY A 102 9.34 24.23 5.26
C GLY A 102 8.53 23.66 6.43
N GLY A 103 7.65 22.68 6.19
CA GLY A 103 6.98 21.95 7.26
C GLY A 103 7.93 21.00 7.97
N VAL A 104 7.77 20.86 9.28
CA VAL A 104 8.46 19.84 10.09
C VAL A 104 7.62 18.59 10.24
N ASP A 105 6.30 18.70 9.93
CA ASP A 105 5.34 17.62 9.99
C ASP A 105 4.18 17.86 9.04
N TYR A 106 3.50 16.78 8.60
CA TYR A 106 2.38 16.84 7.66
C TYR A 106 1.22 15.97 8.18
N PHE A 107 -0.01 16.46 8.10
CA PHE A 107 -1.20 15.84 8.68
C PHE A 107 -2.24 15.58 7.60
N LEU A 108 -2.87 14.39 7.66
CA LEU A 108 -4.03 14.05 6.85
C LEU A 108 -5.30 14.29 7.67
N LEU A 109 -6.19 15.17 7.22
CA LEU A 109 -7.54 15.31 7.76
C LEU A 109 -8.50 14.47 6.93
N MET A 110 -9.25 13.60 7.58
CA MET A 110 -10.21 12.70 6.93
C MET A 110 -11.52 12.60 7.70
N GLU A 111 -12.55 12.05 7.07
CA GLU A 111 -13.82 11.77 7.70
C GLU A 111 -13.67 10.66 8.76
N MET A 112 -14.51 10.69 9.79
CA MET A 112 -14.56 9.65 10.81
C MET A 112 -15.43 8.49 10.31
N ALA A 113 -14.92 7.27 10.39
CA ALA A 113 -15.71 6.07 10.17
C ALA A 113 -16.52 5.70 11.42
N GLU A 114 -17.74 5.22 11.22
CA GLU A 114 -18.58 4.65 12.27
C GLU A 114 -18.75 3.14 12.04
N GLY A 115 -18.72 2.34 13.11
CA GLY A 115 -18.89 0.90 13.04
C GLY A 115 -17.87 0.11 13.86
N GLU A 116 -17.76 -1.19 13.58
CA GLU A 116 -16.81 -2.10 14.20
C GLU A 116 -15.94 -2.75 13.14
N ASN A 117 -14.62 -2.81 13.41
CA ASN A 117 -13.68 -3.45 12.48
C ASN A 117 -13.82 -4.98 12.50
N TYR A 118 -13.48 -5.61 11.39
CA TYR A 118 -13.65 -7.06 11.20
C TYR A 118 -12.74 -7.92 12.09
N PHE A 119 -11.73 -7.38 12.76
CA PHE A 119 -10.97 -8.10 13.76
C PHE A 119 -11.83 -8.59 14.92
N ILE A 120 -12.90 -7.86 15.28
CA ILE A 120 -13.85 -8.25 16.34
C ILE A 120 -14.53 -9.56 15.95
N ASP A 121 -15.08 -9.65 14.73
CA ASP A 121 -15.70 -10.89 14.23
C ASP A 121 -14.70 -12.06 14.22
N LEU A 122 -13.48 -11.83 13.71
CA LEU A 122 -12.44 -12.88 13.68
C LEU A 122 -12.03 -13.35 15.08
N SER A 123 -12.06 -12.47 16.07
CA SER A 123 -11.78 -12.85 17.46
C SER A 123 -12.90 -13.74 18.03
N GLU A 124 -14.15 -13.49 17.64
CA GLU A 124 -15.30 -14.28 18.07
C GLU A 124 -15.42 -15.65 17.41
N PHE A 125 -14.79 -15.85 16.23
CA PHE A 125 -14.83 -17.14 15.52
C PHE A 125 -14.31 -18.32 16.36
N SER A 126 -13.41 -18.08 17.30
CA SER A 126 -12.91 -19.12 18.22
C SER A 126 -13.99 -19.69 19.15
N ASN A 127 -15.09 -18.94 19.35
CA ASN A 127 -16.23 -19.32 20.19
C ASN A 127 -17.36 -19.99 19.41
N LYS A 128 -17.19 -20.20 18.10
CA LYS A 128 -18.19 -20.80 17.20
C LYS A 128 -17.69 -22.13 16.65
N ASP A 129 -18.59 -23.06 16.39
CA ASP A 129 -18.28 -24.31 15.68
C ASP A 129 -18.28 -24.11 14.15
N ILE A 130 -19.19 -23.30 13.65
CA ILE A 130 -19.38 -22.98 12.21
C ILE A 130 -19.66 -21.49 12.05
N LEU A 131 -19.51 -20.98 10.82
CA LEU A 131 -19.95 -19.63 10.47
C LEU A 131 -21.48 -19.53 10.52
N ASP A 132 -21.98 -18.47 11.15
CA ASP A 132 -23.40 -18.12 11.06
C ASP A 132 -23.73 -17.36 9.75
N GLU A 133 -25.01 -17.04 9.55
CA GLU A 133 -25.48 -16.33 8.35
C GLU A 133 -24.87 -14.93 8.24
N ARG A 134 -24.71 -14.21 9.36
CA ARG A 134 -24.12 -12.88 9.37
C ARG A 134 -22.65 -12.91 8.95
N ASP A 135 -21.89 -13.89 9.44
CA ASP A 135 -20.49 -14.09 9.09
C ASP A 135 -20.34 -14.34 7.59
N ARG A 136 -21.18 -15.26 7.04
CA ARG A 136 -21.18 -15.57 5.60
C ARG A 136 -21.53 -14.36 4.75
N ASN A 137 -22.54 -13.60 5.16
CA ASN A 137 -22.96 -12.37 4.46
C ASN A 137 -21.87 -11.30 4.47
N LYS A 138 -21.09 -11.15 5.57
CA LYS A 138 -19.93 -10.27 5.63
C LYS A 138 -18.85 -10.71 4.64
N ILE A 139 -18.53 -12.01 4.60
CA ILE A 139 -17.53 -12.56 3.66
C ILE A 139 -17.99 -12.33 2.21
N GLU A 140 -19.24 -12.57 1.91
CA GLU A 140 -19.81 -12.34 0.57
C GLU A 140 -19.79 -10.85 0.18
N ALA A 141 -20.08 -9.95 1.12
CA ALA A 141 -20.02 -8.50 0.87
C ALA A 141 -18.59 -8.05 0.55
N MET A 142 -17.60 -8.49 1.34
CA MET A 142 -16.18 -8.19 1.10
C MET A 142 -15.69 -8.77 -0.23
N THR A 143 -16.08 -10.00 -0.54
CA THR A 143 -15.67 -10.67 -1.78
C THR A 143 -16.28 -10.00 -3.01
N SER A 144 -17.55 -9.61 -2.94
CA SER A 144 -18.24 -8.88 -4.02
C SER A 144 -17.62 -7.52 -4.25
N TYR A 145 -17.30 -6.80 -3.19
CA TYR A 145 -16.60 -5.52 -3.28
C TYR A 145 -15.22 -5.65 -3.94
N LEU A 146 -14.42 -6.63 -3.53
CA LEU A 146 -13.11 -6.86 -4.16
C LEU A 146 -13.26 -7.26 -5.64
N ALA A 147 -14.22 -8.11 -5.98
CA ALA A 147 -14.49 -8.46 -7.37
C ALA A 147 -14.86 -7.22 -8.21
N GLU A 148 -15.64 -6.30 -7.66
CA GLU A 148 -16.02 -5.04 -8.30
C GLU A 148 -14.80 -4.14 -8.56
N ILE A 149 -14.03 -3.79 -7.51
CA ILE A 149 -12.88 -2.89 -7.68
C ILE A 149 -11.77 -3.52 -8.53
N HIS A 150 -11.55 -4.83 -8.43
CA HIS A 150 -10.55 -5.54 -9.23
C HIS A 150 -10.96 -5.70 -10.70
N SER A 151 -12.23 -5.50 -11.05
CA SER A 151 -12.69 -5.45 -12.44
C SER A 151 -12.19 -4.22 -13.19
N VAL A 152 -11.87 -3.14 -12.47
CA VAL A 152 -11.32 -1.91 -13.05
C VAL A 152 -9.84 -2.13 -13.36
N LYS A 153 -9.52 -2.20 -14.65
CA LYS A 153 -8.16 -2.48 -15.15
C LYS A 153 -7.46 -1.21 -15.64
N LYS A 154 -6.14 -1.23 -15.53
CA LYS A 154 -5.28 -0.19 -16.10
C LYS A 154 -4.16 -0.82 -16.91
N ASP A 155 -3.91 -0.31 -18.10
CA ASP A 155 -2.80 -0.76 -18.94
C ASP A 155 -1.54 0.05 -18.63
N SER A 156 -0.79 -0.35 -17.61
CA SER A 156 0.49 0.25 -17.25
C SER A 156 1.45 -0.80 -16.70
N LYS A 157 2.37 -1.20 -17.55
CA LYS A 157 3.46 -2.12 -17.19
C LYS A 157 4.34 -1.55 -16.06
N THR A 158 4.61 -0.25 -16.10
CA THR A 158 5.45 0.46 -15.12
C THR A 158 4.84 0.43 -13.73
N LEU A 159 3.54 0.74 -13.61
CA LEU A 159 2.85 0.70 -12.31
C LEU A 159 2.76 -0.71 -11.75
N TYR A 160 2.50 -1.72 -12.60
CA TYR A 160 2.46 -3.11 -12.15
C TYR A 160 3.83 -3.56 -11.61
N TRP A 161 4.91 -3.29 -12.34
CA TRP A 161 6.26 -3.62 -11.92
C TRP A 161 6.69 -2.86 -10.67
N ARG A 162 6.29 -1.59 -10.56
CA ARG A 162 6.48 -0.80 -9.34
C ARG A 162 5.83 -1.48 -8.15
N LYS A 163 4.55 -1.83 -8.25
CA LYS A 163 3.82 -2.46 -7.13
C LYS A 163 4.45 -3.79 -6.70
N LEU A 164 4.88 -4.62 -7.66
CA LEU A 164 5.58 -5.85 -7.35
C LEU A 164 6.90 -5.60 -6.60
N ARG A 165 7.71 -4.64 -7.06
CA ARG A 165 8.94 -4.24 -6.37
C ARG A 165 8.63 -3.73 -4.97
N ASP A 166 7.65 -2.86 -4.85
CA ASP A 166 7.31 -2.22 -3.58
C ASP A 166 6.77 -3.24 -2.57
N THR A 167 6.04 -4.28 -3.00
CA THR A 167 5.59 -5.39 -2.13
C THR A 167 6.75 -6.09 -1.41
N VAL A 168 7.93 -6.15 -2.03
CA VAL A 168 9.12 -6.75 -1.42
C VAL A 168 10.04 -5.71 -0.80
N GLY A 169 10.35 -4.61 -1.50
CA GLY A 169 11.43 -3.70 -1.16
C GLY A 169 11.03 -2.38 -0.50
N HIS A 170 9.74 -2.07 -0.36
CA HIS A 170 9.32 -0.82 0.30
C HIS A 170 9.42 -0.92 1.82
N GLY A 171 9.69 0.21 2.49
CA GLY A 171 9.82 0.29 3.94
C GLY A 171 8.59 -0.11 4.76
N GLU A 172 7.39 -0.08 4.16
CA GLU A 172 6.15 -0.56 4.77
C GLU A 172 5.74 -1.97 4.31
N CYS A 173 6.59 -2.65 3.52
CA CYS A 173 6.31 -3.97 2.96
C CYS A 173 7.33 -4.99 3.47
N LEU A 174 7.55 -6.12 2.77
CA LEU A 174 8.25 -7.28 3.31
C LEU A 174 9.60 -6.94 3.97
N MET A 175 10.51 -6.24 3.27
CA MET A 175 11.83 -5.91 3.81
C MET A 175 11.72 -4.95 4.98
N GLY A 176 10.97 -3.85 4.85
CA GLY A 176 10.83 -2.87 5.94
C GLY A 176 10.09 -3.42 7.16
N VAL A 177 9.18 -4.38 6.99
CA VAL A 177 8.58 -5.11 8.11
C VAL A 177 9.62 -5.96 8.82
N PHE A 178 10.52 -6.64 8.11
CA PHE A 178 11.63 -7.37 8.72
C PHE A 178 12.62 -6.45 9.45
N ASP A 179 12.88 -5.23 8.93
CA ASP A 179 13.73 -4.24 9.61
C ASP A 179 13.18 -3.84 10.99
N SER A 180 11.87 -3.96 11.20
CA SER A 180 11.22 -3.66 12.49
C SER A 180 11.22 -4.84 13.48
N TYR A 181 11.73 -6.02 13.09
CA TYR A 181 11.75 -7.18 13.97
C TYR A 181 12.79 -7.03 15.10
N PRO A 182 12.43 -7.32 16.37
CA PRO A 182 13.42 -7.41 17.42
C PRO A 182 14.45 -8.52 17.14
N ASP A 183 15.70 -8.27 17.52
CA ASP A 183 16.78 -9.23 17.39
C ASP A 183 16.41 -10.61 17.98
N GLY A 184 16.71 -11.67 17.25
CA GLY A 184 16.46 -13.03 17.67
C GLY A 184 15.03 -13.55 17.43
N THR A 185 14.12 -12.74 16.88
CA THR A 185 12.77 -13.21 16.50
C THR A 185 12.81 -14.21 15.35
N LEU A 186 13.54 -13.90 14.32
CA LEU A 186 13.83 -14.76 13.16
C LEU A 186 15.28 -14.52 12.76
N PRO A 187 16.08 -15.56 12.49
CA PRO A 187 17.45 -15.39 12.03
C PRO A 187 17.52 -14.58 10.71
N TYR A 188 18.50 -13.68 10.58
CA TYR A 188 18.66 -12.83 9.41
C TYR A 188 18.81 -13.61 8.09
N ASN A 189 19.45 -14.79 8.13
CA ASN A 189 19.55 -15.65 6.96
C ASN A 189 18.19 -16.23 6.54
N GLU A 190 17.28 -16.52 7.48
CA GLU A 190 15.93 -16.98 7.16
C GLU A 190 15.08 -15.85 6.58
N MET A 191 15.19 -14.62 7.12
CA MET A 191 14.57 -13.44 6.51
C MET A 191 15.06 -13.25 5.07
N ALA A 192 16.39 -13.36 4.86
CA ALA A 192 17.00 -13.23 3.54
C ALA A 192 16.51 -14.29 2.55
N GLU A 193 16.30 -15.54 2.99
CA GLU A 193 15.75 -16.60 2.13
C GLU A 193 14.29 -16.31 1.72
N ILE A 194 13.45 -15.81 2.63
CA ILE A 194 12.08 -15.40 2.29
C ILE A 194 12.10 -14.27 1.24
N VAL A 195 12.99 -13.29 1.42
CA VAL A 195 13.15 -12.18 0.46
C VAL A 195 13.62 -12.69 -0.91
N LYS A 196 14.62 -13.58 -0.97
CA LYS A 196 15.12 -14.16 -2.23
C LYS A 196 14.01 -14.89 -2.98
N LYS A 197 13.29 -15.80 -2.31
CA LYS A 197 12.14 -16.50 -2.89
C LYS A 197 11.09 -15.53 -3.42
N SER A 198 10.82 -14.44 -2.67
CA SER A 198 9.87 -13.41 -3.08
C SER A 198 10.34 -12.64 -4.33
N VAL A 199 11.65 -12.39 -4.46
CA VAL A 199 12.25 -11.79 -5.67
C VAL A 199 12.12 -12.73 -6.89
N ASP A 200 12.30 -14.03 -6.71
CA ASP A 200 12.10 -15.02 -7.77
C ASP A 200 10.64 -15.02 -8.25
N TRP A 201 9.69 -14.88 -7.32
CA TRP A 201 8.28 -14.70 -7.65
C TRP A 201 7.99 -13.41 -8.41
N ILE A 202 8.66 -12.29 -8.08
CA ILE A 202 8.54 -11.03 -8.87
C ILE A 202 8.91 -11.27 -10.33
N ALA A 203 9.97 -12.05 -10.61
CA ALA A 203 10.35 -12.38 -11.98
C ALA A 203 9.24 -13.15 -12.73
N LYS A 204 8.57 -14.10 -12.07
CA LYS A 204 7.42 -14.85 -12.62
C LYS A 204 6.18 -13.96 -12.85
N LEU A 205 5.95 -12.97 -11.97
CA LEU A 205 4.79 -12.08 -12.05
C LEU A 205 4.94 -10.95 -13.08
N LYS A 206 6.15 -10.45 -13.30
CA LYS A 206 6.38 -9.31 -14.22
C LYS A 206 5.71 -9.41 -15.61
N PRO A 207 5.68 -10.57 -16.28
CA PRO A 207 5.00 -10.71 -17.57
C PRO A 207 3.47 -10.53 -17.49
N LYS A 208 2.89 -10.64 -16.31
CA LYS A 208 1.44 -10.63 -16.08
C LYS A 208 0.86 -9.22 -15.85
N PHE A 209 1.51 -8.17 -16.36
CA PHE A 209 1.17 -6.77 -16.11
C PHE A 209 -0.26 -6.38 -16.55
N LYS A 210 -0.90 -7.16 -17.42
CA LYS A 210 -2.33 -6.98 -17.77
C LYS A 210 -3.28 -7.28 -16.61
N ARG A 211 -2.80 -7.89 -15.54
CA ARG A 211 -3.55 -8.09 -14.29
C ARG A 211 -3.69 -6.81 -13.47
N LEU A 212 -2.94 -5.74 -13.79
CA LEU A 212 -3.01 -4.47 -13.06
C LEU A 212 -4.46 -4.01 -12.88
N SER A 213 -4.91 -4.01 -11.65
CA SER A 213 -6.28 -3.68 -11.26
C SER A 213 -6.28 -2.55 -10.24
N GLN A 214 -7.42 -1.90 -10.11
CA GLN A 214 -7.69 -1.08 -8.94
C GLN A 214 -7.69 -1.97 -7.71
N ILE A 215 -6.94 -1.59 -6.68
CA ILE A 215 -6.86 -2.29 -5.39
C ILE A 215 -7.09 -1.32 -4.23
N HIS A 216 -7.40 -1.85 -3.07
CA HIS A 216 -7.29 -1.12 -1.82
C HIS A 216 -5.81 -0.96 -1.42
N GLY A 217 -5.03 -2.03 -1.54
CA GLY A 217 -3.60 -2.09 -1.24
C GLY A 217 -3.27 -2.45 0.21
N ASP A 218 -4.26 -2.39 1.12
CA ASP A 218 -4.14 -2.83 2.51
C ASP A 218 -5.48 -3.33 3.08
N PHE A 219 -6.13 -4.25 2.37
CA PHE A 219 -7.47 -4.76 2.67
C PHE A 219 -7.44 -5.79 3.82
N HIS A 220 -6.93 -5.37 4.98
CA HIS A 220 -6.92 -6.22 6.18
C HIS A 220 -8.11 -5.89 7.11
N PRO A 221 -8.50 -6.81 8.02
CA PRO A 221 -9.70 -6.67 8.85
C PRO A 221 -9.78 -5.39 9.67
N GLY A 222 -8.65 -4.81 10.09
CA GLY A 222 -8.63 -3.55 10.84
C GLY A 222 -9.09 -2.34 10.03
N ASN A 223 -8.97 -2.41 8.71
CA ASN A 223 -9.38 -1.35 7.78
C ASN A 223 -10.81 -1.55 7.24
N ILE A 224 -11.50 -2.63 7.62
CA ILE A 224 -12.85 -2.96 7.16
C ILE A 224 -13.81 -2.77 8.34
N TRP A 225 -14.63 -1.72 8.31
CA TRP A 225 -15.53 -1.36 9.40
C TRP A 225 -16.98 -1.58 9.01
N PHE A 226 -17.64 -2.55 9.64
CA PHE A 226 -19.04 -2.87 9.40
C PHE A 226 -19.97 -1.95 10.20
N SER A 227 -21.01 -1.45 9.55
CA SER A 227 -22.03 -0.62 10.20
C SER A 227 -22.78 -1.40 11.27
N LEU A 228 -22.99 -0.76 12.44
CA LEU A 228 -23.79 -1.33 13.54
C LEU A 228 -25.31 -1.17 13.32
N THR A 229 -25.69 -0.16 12.53
CA THR A 229 -27.09 0.12 12.23
C THR A 229 -27.50 -0.56 10.95
N PRO A 230 -28.52 -1.46 10.96
CA PRO A 230 -29.13 -1.93 9.73
C PRO A 230 -29.67 -0.70 8.99
N ASN A 231 -29.21 -0.49 7.75
CA ASN A 231 -29.78 0.55 6.90
C ASN A 231 -31.30 0.29 6.78
N SER A 232 -32.11 1.24 7.25
CA SER A 232 -33.57 1.06 7.42
C SER A 232 -34.32 0.78 6.12
N GLU A 233 -33.69 1.06 4.97
CA GLU A 233 -34.27 0.81 3.64
C GLU A 233 -33.93 -0.56 3.06
N LEU A 234 -32.85 -1.21 3.53
CA LEU A 234 -32.37 -2.51 3.03
C LEU A 234 -32.00 -3.44 4.20
N ARG A 235 -33.00 -3.95 4.92
CA ARG A 235 -32.83 -4.84 6.09
C ARG A 235 -31.94 -6.08 5.91
N THR A 236 -31.40 -6.32 4.73
CA THR A 236 -30.60 -7.50 4.38
C THR A 236 -29.20 -7.19 3.84
N LYS A 237 -28.86 -5.93 3.54
CA LYS A 237 -27.54 -5.61 2.95
C LYS A 237 -26.53 -5.27 4.04
N ILE A 238 -25.51 -6.12 4.18
CA ILE A 238 -24.33 -5.83 4.98
C ILE A 238 -23.57 -4.66 4.31
N ASP A 239 -23.33 -3.59 5.06
CA ASP A 239 -22.60 -2.42 4.61
C ASP A 239 -21.34 -2.21 5.44
N PHE A 240 -20.29 -1.72 4.81
CA PHE A 240 -19.03 -1.42 5.46
C PHE A 240 -18.33 -0.22 4.81
N ILE A 241 -17.46 0.42 5.57
CA ILE A 241 -16.58 1.49 5.12
C ILE A 241 -15.12 1.05 5.25
N LEU A 242 -14.27 1.55 4.38
CA LEU A 242 -12.85 1.21 4.35
C LEU A 242 -11.99 2.39 4.82
N LEU A 243 -10.90 2.06 5.49
CA LEU A 243 -9.90 3.00 5.96
C LEU A 243 -8.55 2.69 5.28
N ASP A 244 -7.66 3.65 5.29
CA ASP A 244 -6.23 3.53 4.97
C ASP A 244 -5.90 2.86 3.62
N ARG A 245 -5.91 3.68 2.57
CA ARG A 245 -5.48 3.29 1.21
C ARG A 245 -4.08 3.83 0.88
N SER A 246 -3.15 3.74 1.80
CA SER A 246 -1.85 4.42 1.74
C SER A 246 -0.85 3.77 0.75
N ARG A 247 -1.03 2.48 0.39
CA ARG A 247 -0.06 1.72 -0.44
C ARG A 247 -0.30 1.77 -1.95
N GLY A 248 -1.05 2.77 -2.38
CA GLY A 248 -1.32 3.05 -3.80
C GLY A 248 -2.54 2.30 -4.36
N PRO A 249 -3.18 2.89 -5.37
CA PRO A 249 -4.49 2.45 -5.86
C PRO A 249 -4.44 1.34 -6.93
N TRP A 250 -3.26 0.94 -7.41
CA TRP A 250 -3.07 0.01 -8.52
C TRP A 250 -2.12 -1.12 -8.16
N GLY A 251 -2.52 -2.37 -8.39
CA GLY A 251 -1.71 -3.54 -8.10
C GLY A 251 -2.29 -4.84 -8.66
N ASP A 252 -1.75 -5.98 -8.22
CA ASP A 252 -2.36 -7.29 -8.49
C ASP A 252 -3.48 -7.55 -7.46
N PRO A 253 -4.63 -8.09 -7.86
CA PRO A 253 -5.69 -8.53 -6.95
C PRO A 253 -5.21 -9.40 -5.78
N ALA A 254 -4.14 -10.15 -5.98
CA ALA A 254 -3.55 -11.00 -4.95
C ALA A 254 -3.10 -10.24 -3.70
N ASP A 255 -2.78 -8.93 -3.80
CA ASP A 255 -2.41 -8.11 -2.64
C ASP A 255 -3.57 -7.98 -1.64
N ASP A 256 -4.76 -7.55 -2.12
CA ASP A 256 -5.94 -7.39 -1.27
C ASP A 256 -6.46 -8.74 -0.76
N VAL A 257 -6.49 -9.75 -1.63
CA VAL A 257 -6.94 -11.10 -1.27
C VAL A 257 -6.09 -11.67 -0.15
N THR A 258 -4.77 -11.55 -0.23
CA THR A 258 -3.88 -12.07 0.82
C THR A 258 -3.88 -11.22 2.08
N ALA A 259 -4.09 -9.91 1.97
CA ALA A 259 -4.22 -9.03 3.12
C ALA A 259 -5.39 -9.41 4.02
N LEU A 260 -6.52 -9.82 3.43
CA LEU A 260 -7.65 -10.34 4.19
C LEU A 260 -7.41 -11.78 4.65
N THR A 261 -7.08 -12.68 3.72
CA THR A 261 -7.13 -14.13 3.98
C THR A 261 -6.03 -14.63 4.89
N ILE A 262 -4.87 -13.97 4.99
CA ILE A 262 -3.87 -14.28 6.00
C ILE A 262 -4.44 -14.19 7.43
N ASN A 263 -5.43 -13.34 7.65
CA ASN A 263 -6.00 -13.15 8.98
C ASN A 263 -6.90 -14.33 9.41
N TYR A 264 -7.56 -15.04 8.50
CA TYR A 264 -8.21 -16.31 8.86
C TYR A 264 -7.18 -17.33 9.35
N ILE A 265 -6.02 -17.41 8.69
CA ILE A 265 -4.93 -18.31 9.07
C ILE A 265 -4.33 -17.87 10.42
N PHE A 266 -4.00 -16.60 10.57
CA PHE A 266 -3.41 -16.00 11.76
C PHE A 266 -4.28 -16.20 13.00
N PHE A 267 -5.56 -15.80 12.94
CA PHE A 267 -6.46 -15.92 14.09
C PHE A 267 -6.71 -17.39 14.45
N SER A 268 -6.81 -18.28 13.46
CA SER A 268 -6.94 -19.72 13.72
C SER A 268 -5.70 -20.30 14.42
N ILE A 269 -4.51 -19.96 13.95
CA ILE A 269 -3.25 -20.37 14.62
C ILE A 269 -3.19 -19.80 16.04
N LYS A 270 -3.49 -18.51 16.22
CA LYS A 270 -3.47 -17.82 17.50
C LYS A 270 -4.38 -18.49 18.54
N HIS A 271 -5.59 -18.87 18.16
CA HIS A 271 -6.58 -19.39 19.08
C HIS A 271 -6.62 -20.91 19.18
N LEU A 272 -6.31 -21.61 18.09
CA LEU A 272 -6.53 -23.05 17.95
C LEU A 272 -5.26 -23.86 17.63
N GLY A 273 -4.11 -23.19 17.36
CA GLY A 273 -2.85 -23.83 17.00
C GLY A 273 -2.82 -24.47 15.61
N THR A 274 -3.91 -24.39 14.85
CA THR A 274 -4.07 -24.97 13.51
C THR A 274 -5.20 -24.25 12.78
N VAL A 275 -5.33 -24.40 11.45
CA VAL A 275 -6.42 -23.77 10.70
C VAL A 275 -7.62 -24.69 10.62
N ARG A 276 -8.69 -24.36 11.35
CA ARG A 276 -9.92 -25.18 11.42
C ARG A 276 -11.16 -24.35 11.79
N GLY A 277 -12.32 -25.02 11.82
CA GLY A 277 -13.60 -24.43 12.23
C GLY A 277 -14.00 -23.26 11.34
N PRO A 278 -14.63 -22.20 11.89
CA PRO A 278 -15.09 -21.03 11.15
C PRO A 278 -14.00 -20.32 10.34
N TYR A 279 -12.76 -20.34 10.81
CA TYR A 279 -11.63 -19.76 10.10
C TYR A 279 -11.32 -20.48 8.77
N LEU A 280 -11.27 -21.82 8.81
CA LEU A 280 -11.07 -22.62 7.59
C LEU A 280 -12.25 -22.49 6.64
N GLU A 281 -13.45 -22.48 7.20
CA GLU A 281 -14.68 -22.29 6.43
C GLU A 281 -14.70 -20.92 5.75
N GLY A 282 -14.35 -19.85 6.47
CA GLY A 282 -14.26 -18.48 5.94
C GLY A 282 -13.21 -18.33 4.86
N LEU A 283 -12.03 -18.93 5.07
CA LEU A 283 -10.95 -18.95 4.08
C LEU A 283 -11.42 -19.60 2.77
N ARG A 284 -12.04 -20.78 2.86
CA ARG A 284 -12.54 -21.52 1.69
C ARG A 284 -13.67 -20.78 0.99
N LEU A 285 -14.67 -20.31 1.75
CA LEU A 285 -15.80 -19.56 1.23
C LEU A 285 -15.31 -18.30 0.47
N PHE A 286 -14.34 -17.57 1.03
CA PHE A 286 -13.80 -16.39 0.40
C PHE A 286 -13.18 -16.71 -0.97
N PHE A 287 -12.27 -17.70 -1.04
CA PHE A 287 -11.64 -18.07 -2.31
C PHE A 287 -12.63 -18.63 -3.34
N GLU A 288 -13.56 -19.50 -2.92
CA GLU A 288 -14.60 -20.03 -3.79
C GLU A 288 -15.43 -18.90 -4.41
N ARG A 289 -15.90 -17.97 -3.57
CA ARG A 289 -16.73 -16.84 -4.03
C ARG A 289 -15.93 -15.88 -4.90
N TYR A 290 -14.73 -15.54 -4.51
CA TYR A 290 -13.88 -14.63 -5.27
C TYR A 290 -13.58 -15.18 -6.68
N VAL A 291 -13.15 -16.43 -6.79
CA VAL A 291 -12.88 -17.06 -8.08
C VAL A 291 -14.17 -17.20 -8.91
N THR A 292 -15.28 -17.54 -8.28
CA THR A 292 -16.58 -17.63 -8.97
C THR A 292 -17.00 -16.26 -9.56
N LEU A 293 -16.85 -15.17 -8.81
CA LEU A 293 -17.26 -13.83 -9.23
C LEU A 293 -16.34 -13.24 -10.30
N THR A 294 -15.04 -13.50 -10.20
CA THR A 294 -14.03 -12.88 -11.07
C THR A 294 -13.62 -13.74 -12.26
N GLY A 295 -13.77 -15.05 -12.17
CA GLY A 295 -13.21 -16.04 -13.10
C GLY A 295 -11.68 -16.11 -13.03
N ASP A 296 -11.04 -15.52 -12.01
CA ASP A 296 -9.59 -15.45 -11.88
C ASP A 296 -9.01 -16.65 -11.12
N ASP A 297 -9.05 -17.82 -11.74
CA ASP A 297 -8.46 -19.04 -11.18
C ASP A 297 -6.91 -18.97 -11.11
N GLU A 298 -6.29 -18.13 -11.94
CA GLU A 298 -4.84 -17.90 -11.95
C GLU A 298 -4.35 -17.28 -10.63
N LEU A 299 -5.20 -16.53 -9.92
CA LEU A 299 -4.90 -15.88 -8.64
C LEU A 299 -4.18 -16.83 -7.67
N LEU A 300 -4.68 -18.07 -7.53
CA LEU A 300 -4.13 -19.07 -6.61
C LEU A 300 -2.66 -19.43 -6.91
N SER A 301 -2.21 -19.23 -8.14
CA SER A 301 -0.81 -19.44 -8.55
C SER A 301 0.05 -18.19 -8.43
N LEU A 302 -0.46 -17.09 -7.84
CA LEU A 302 0.22 -15.80 -7.78
C LEU A 302 0.31 -15.23 -6.37
N VAL A 303 -0.41 -15.78 -5.41
CA VAL A 303 -0.54 -15.26 -4.04
C VAL A 303 0.74 -15.34 -3.19
N ALA A 304 1.69 -16.20 -3.57
CA ALA A 304 2.83 -16.56 -2.71
C ALA A 304 3.65 -15.36 -2.18
N PRO A 305 4.16 -14.43 -3.00
CA PRO A 305 4.97 -13.31 -2.50
C PRO A 305 4.14 -12.32 -1.68
N PHE A 306 2.83 -12.21 -1.95
CA PHE A 306 1.93 -11.39 -1.15
C PHE A 306 1.67 -12.03 0.22
N TYR A 307 1.49 -13.35 0.29
CA TYR A 307 1.43 -14.07 1.57
C TYR A 307 2.73 -13.96 2.36
N ALA A 308 3.90 -13.95 1.70
CA ALA A 308 5.16 -13.74 2.38
C ALA A 308 5.19 -12.39 3.10
N PHE A 309 4.78 -11.32 2.43
CA PHE A 309 4.66 -9.99 3.03
C PHE A 309 3.64 -9.99 4.18
N ARG A 310 2.41 -10.47 3.94
CA ARG A 310 1.35 -10.44 4.95
C ARG A 310 1.64 -11.38 6.11
N GLY A 311 2.30 -12.51 5.87
CA GLY A 311 2.79 -13.43 6.91
C GLY A 311 3.86 -12.77 7.80
N ALA A 312 4.80 -12.03 7.21
CA ALA A 312 5.76 -11.24 7.98
C ALA A 312 5.07 -10.19 8.87
N VAL A 313 4.01 -9.51 8.37
CA VAL A 313 3.24 -8.54 9.18
C VAL A 313 2.60 -9.22 10.39
N VAL A 314 1.84 -10.30 10.20
CA VAL A 314 1.11 -10.95 11.31
C VAL A 314 2.02 -11.75 12.25
N ALA A 315 3.24 -12.10 11.82
CA ALA A 315 4.24 -12.71 12.69
C ALA A 315 5.10 -11.69 13.44
N ASN A 316 4.96 -10.38 13.20
CA ASN A 316 5.79 -9.37 13.84
C ASN A 316 5.46 -9.22 15.33
N PRO A 317 6.45 -9.37 16.24
CA PRO A 317 6.21 -9.27 17.69
C PRO A 317 5.82 -7.87 18.18
N ILE A 318 6.19 -6.82 17.43
CA ILE A 318 5.82 -5.44 17.76
C ILE A 318 4.34 -5.21 17.45
N PHE A 319 3.85 -5.73 16.32
CA PHE A 319 2.47 -5.55 15.90
C PHE A 319 1.51 -6.50 16.63
N TYR A 320 1.97 -7.72 16.92
CA TYR A 320 1.18 -8.77 17.57
C TYR A 320 1.98 -9.41 18.73
N PRO A 321 2.19 -8.67 19.84
CA PRO A 321 3.01 -9.13 20.96
C PRO A 321 2.44 -10.37 21.68
N GLU A 322 1.13 -10.57 21.59
CA GLU A 322 0.43 -11.71 22.20
C GLU A 322 0.63 -13.05 21.48
N LEU A 323 1.18 -13.04 20.27
CA LEU A 323 1.42 -14.28 19.53
C LEU A 323 2.62 -15.04 20.13
N THR A 324 2.46 -16.33 20.40
CA THR A 324 3.54 -17.14 20.99
C THR A 324 4.66 -17.41 19.95
N PRO A 325 5.90 -17.69 20.41
CA PRO A 325 6.98 -18.09 19.51
C PRO A 325 6.65 -19.30 18.62
N ASP A 326 5.92 -20.30 19.15
CA ASP A 326 5.55 -21.49 18.38
C ASP A 326 4.49 -21.16 17.32
N HIS A 327 3.54 -20.28 17.61
CA HIS A 327 2.59 -19.81 16.61
C HIS A 327 3.30 -19.01 15.51
N ARG A 328 4.32 -18.18 15.84
CA ARG A 328 5.14 -17.50 14.84
C ARG A 328 5.86 -18.47 13.91
N LYS A 329 6.42 -19.56 14.47
CA LYS A 329 7.06 -20.62 13.67
C LYS A 329 6.09 -21.25 12.68
N LEU A 330 4.82 -21.47 13.07
CA LEU A 330 3.80 -21.99 12.15
C LEU A 330 3.53 -21.01 10.99
N ILE A 331 3.47 -19.71 11.29
CA ILE A 331 3.30 -18.69 10.25
C ILE A 331 4.50 -18.67 9.31
N PHE A 332 5.74 -18.74 9.82
CA PHE A 332 6.93 -18.79 8.93
C PHE A 332 7.02 -20.06 8.12
N ARG A 333 6.58 -21.22 8.67
CA ARG A 333 6.42 -22.45 7.87
C ARG A 333 5.41 -22.26 6.74
N PHE A 334 4.25 -21.69 7.06
CA PHE A 334 3.26 -21.33 6.05
C PHE A 334 3.86 -20.47 4.95
N VAL A 335 4.55 -19.39 5.31
CA VAL A 335 5.19 -18.47 4.35
C VAL A 335 6.19 -19.21 3.45
N ASN A 336 7.11 -19.98 4.04
CA ASN A 336 8.12 -20.71 3.28
C ASN A 336 7.49 -21.76 2.34
N ASN A 337 6.53 -22.54 2.84
CA ASN A 337 5.90 -23.60 2.06
C ASN A 337 5.01 -23.04 0.93
N VAL A 338 4.34 -21.90 1.14
CA VAL A 338 3.59 -21.23 0.07
C VAL A 338 4.52 -20.64 -0.99
N LEU A 339 5.69 -20.12 -0.60
CA LEU A 339 6.68 -19.62 -1.57
C LEU A 339 7.31 -20.76 -2.41
N ASP A 340 7.34 -21.98 -1.87
CA ASP A 340 7.87 -23.17 -2.56
C ASP A 340 6.82 -23.91 -3.41
N ASP A 341 5.52 -23.58 -3.25
CA ASP A 341 4.44 -24.19 -4.02
C ASP A 341 4.06 -23.31 -5.24
N GLU A 342 3.78 -23.95 -6.38
CA GLU A 342 3.36 -23.26 -7.59
C GLU A 342 1.90 -22.78 -7.54
N ARG A 343 1.09 -23.37 -6.65
CA ARG A 343 -0.33 -23.04 -6.52
C ARG A 343 -0.82 -23.24 -5.09
N PHE A 344 -1.31 -22.19 -4.49
CA PHE A 344 -1.92 -22.24 -3.16
C PHE A 344 -3.24 -23.04 -3.17
N ARG A 345 -3.42 -23.87 -2.16
CA ARG A 345 -4.60 -24.74 -1.98
C ARG A 345 -5.30 -24.43 -0.67
N PRO A 346 -6.33 -23.57 -0.68
CA PRO A 346 -7.07 -23.18 0.53
C PRO A 346 -7.67 -24.39 1.29
N GLU A 347 -8.08 -25.42 0.56
CA GLU A 347 -8.63 -26.67 1.13
C GLU A 347 -7.62 -27.49 1.92
N SER A 348 -6.33 -27.37 1.59
CA SER A 348 -5.22 -28.09 2.21
C SER A 348 -4.27 -27.15 2.98
N VAL A 349 -4.78 -26.01 3.48
CA VAL A 349 -3.95 -24.96 4.11
C VAL A 349 -3.09 -25.48 5.26
N ASN A 350 -3.50 -26.52 5.98
CA ASN A 350 -2.72 -27.12 7.06
C ASN A 350 -1.47 -27.87 6.60
N ASP A 351 -1.37 -28.23 5.31
CA ASP A 351 -0.15 -28.85 4.78
C ASP A 351 1.01 -27.84 4.75
N TYR A 352 0.70 -26.56 4.61
CA TYR A 352 1.69 -25.48 4.68
C TYR A 352 2.20 -25.17 6.09
N LEU A 353 1.57 -25.74 7.14
CA LEU A 353 1.99 -25.57 8.55
C LEU A 353 2.95 -26.66 9.04
N ARG A 354 3.20 -27.69 8.22
CA ARG A 354 4.02 -28.88 8.57
C ARG A 354 5.50 -28.70 8.29
#